data_6b351c3df6346deb1b6e8024c9b12735
#
_entry.id   6b351c3df6346deb1b6e8024c9b12735
#
_cell.length_a   1.000
_cell.length_b   1.000
_cell.length_c   1.000
_cell.angle_alpha   90.00
_cell.angle_beta   90.00
_cell.angle_gamma   90.00
#
_symmetry.space_group_name_H-M   'P 1'
#
loop_
_entity.id
_entity.type
_entity.pdbx_description
1 polymer ?
#
loop_
_entity_poly.entity_id
_entity_poly.type
_entity_poly.pdbx_seq_one_letter_code
_entity_poly.pdbx_strand_id
1 'polypeptide(L)'
;MKALFSLLLISANTLLFAQGFTLPALPYSYASYEPYIDAQTMEIHHSKHHQAYVTNLNKALAGTKLESFSMNQLLMDASFRSDVIRNNAGGHYNHSLFWEILAPKDKQSTIQASFEAAVLAQYGSMDSLKKAITQAASTRFGSGWAWLIVTPDK
;
A
#
# COMPACT_ATOMS: atom_id res chain seq x y z
N MET A 1 -46.33 -34.51 -37.91
CA MET A 1 -46.18 -33.25 -37.16
C MET A 1 -44.90 -33.34 -36.33
N LYS A 2 -43.86 -32.63 -36.73
CA LYS A 2 -42.58 -32.57 -35.99
C LYS A 2 -42.55 -31.31 -35.15
N ALA A 3 -42.59 -31.48 -33.83
CA ALA A 3 -42.46 -30.35 -32.88
C ALA A 3 -40.99 -29.92 -32.75
N LEU A 4 -40.65 -28.68 -33.16
CA LEU A 4 -39.38 -28.05 -32.86
C LEU A 4 -39.41 -27.52 -31.43
N PHE A 5 -38.57 -28.08 -30.57
CA PHE A 5 -38.28 -27.51 -29.26
C PHE A 5 -37.15 -26.47 -29.40
N SER A 6 -37.45 -25.19 -29.35
CA SER A 6 -36.46 -24.13 -29.29
C SER A 6 -35.92 -24.02 -27.85
N LEU A 7 -34.67 -24.43 -27.66
CA LEU A 7 -33.96 -24.29 -26.38
C LEU A 7 -33.49 -22.84 -26.24
N LEU A 8 -34.14 -22.07 -25.38
CA LEU A 8 -33.76 -20.69 -25.03
C LEU A 8 -32.55 -20.75 -24.06
N LEU A 9 -31.34 -20.49 -24.56
CA LEU A 9 -30.15 -20.34 -23.72
C LEU A 9 -30.23 -18.96 -23.02
N ILE A 10 -30.61 -18.94 -21.75
CA ILE A 10 -30.48 -17.78 -20.89
C ILE A 10 -29.03 -17.70 -20.43
N SER A 11 -28.22 -16.86 -21.09
CA SER A 11 -26.89 -16.52 -20.59
C SER A 11 -27.01 -15.68 -19.32
N ALA A 12 -26.77 -16.27 -18.17
CA ALA A 12 -26.62 -15.56 -16.92
C ALA A 12 -25.34 -14.71 -17.00
N ASN A 13 -25.45 -13.43 -17.27
CA ASN A 13 -24.37 -12.48 -17.07
C ASN A 13 -24.13 -12.36 -15.56
N THR A 14 -23.14 -13.10 -15.04
CA THR A 14 -22.61 -12.85 -13.71
C THR A 14 -21.91 -11.48 -13.75
N LEU A 15 -22.55 -10.47 -13.19
CA LEU A 15 -21.90 -9.21 -12.87
C LEU A 15 -20.81 -9.53 -11.85
N LEU A 16 -19.57 -9.63 -12.31
CA LEU A 16 -18.40 -9.57 -11.43
C LEU A 16 -18.39 -8.15 -10.84
N PHE A 17 -18.94 -8.00 -9.65
CA PHE A 17 -18.71 -6.79 -8.87
C PHE A 17 -17.21 -6.70 -8.60
N ALA A 18 -16.59 -5.62 -9.00
CA ALA A 18 -15.22 -5.34 -8.63
C ALA A 18 -15.15 -5.33 -7.09
N GLN A 19 -14.35 -6.24 -6.55
CA GLN A 19 -14.18 -6.30 -5.09
C GLN A 19 -13.34 -5.09 -4.70
N GLY A 20 -13.94 -4.16 -3.94
CA GLY A 20 -13.24 -2.96 -3.48
C GLY A 20 -11.97 -3.29 -2.69
N PHE A 21 -11.13 -2.31 -2.47
CA PHE A 21 -9.93 -2.45 -1.64
C PHE A 21 -10.30 -2.79 -0.19
N THR A 22 -9.46 -3.58 0.46
CA THR A 22 -9.66 -4.03 1.84
C THR A 22 -8.46 -3.67 2.70
N LEU A 23 -8.67 -3.47 4.00
CA LEU A 23 -7.57 -3.30 4.95
C LEU A 23 -6.80 -4.62 5.06
N PRO A 24 -5.48 -4.67 4.72
CA PRO A 24 -4.70 -5.88 4.86
C PRO A 24 -4.51 -6.23 6.35
N ALA A 25 -4.49 -7.51 6.67
CA ALA A 25 -4.09 -7.95 8.00
C ALA A 25 -2.61 -7.63 8.27
N LEU A 26 -2.27 -7.30 9.51
CA LEU A 26 -0.87 -7.15 9.90
C LEU A 26 -0.18 -8.51 9.99
N PRO A 27 1.12 -8.61 9.61
CA PRO A 27 1.90 -9.84 9.78
C PRO A 27 2.18 -10.19 11.24
N TYR A 28 2.09 -9.21 12.15
CA TYR A 28 2.34 -9.36 13.59
C TYR A 28 1.25 -8.64 14.40
N SER A 29 1.05 -9.05 15.65
CA SER A 29 0.10 -8.39 16.56
C SER A 29 0.52 -6.96 16.89
N TYR A 30 -0.40 -6.11 17.30
CA TYR A 30 -0.10 -4.73 17.69
C TYR A 30 0.97 -4.62 18.77
N ALA A 31 0.94 -5.51 19.75
CA ALA A 31 1.90 -5.52 20.85
C ALA A 31 3.30 -6.04 20.47
N SER A 32 3.47 -6.60 19.27
CA SER A 32 4.76 -7.19 18.86
C SER A 32 5.87 -6.15 18.68
N TYR A 33 5.56 -4.88 18.64
CA TYR A 33 6.52 -3.78 18.41
C TYR A 33 6.95 -3.09 19.69
N GLU A 34 6.40 -3.50 20.83
CA GLU A 34 6.81 -2.99 22.14
C GLU A 34 8.29 -3.31 22.44
N PRO A 35 9.02 -2.46 23.15
CA PRO A 35 8.61 -1.18 23.72
C PRO A 35 8.82 0.03 22.75
N TYR A 36 9.09 -0.20 21.46
CA TYR A 36 9.44 0.84 20.49
C TYR A 36 8.22 1.59 19.96
N ILE A 37 7.14 0.86 19.70
CA ILE A 37 5.83 1.39 19.30
C ILE A 37 4.80 0.67 20.17
N ASP A 38 4.02 1.41 20.93
CA ASP A 38 2.99 0.82 21.80
C ASP A 38 1.81 0.24 21.00
N ALA A 39 1.14 -0.75 21.60
CA ALA A 39 0.05 -1.47 20.96
C ALA A 39 -1.11 -0.56 20.55
N GLN A 40 -1.43 0.47 21.34
CA GLN A 40 -2.51 1.40 21.06
C GLN A 40 -2.19 2.27 19.83
N THR A 41 -0.96 2.74 19.71
CA THR A 41 -0.48 3.49 18.53
C THR A 41 -0.61 2.61 17.28
N MET A 42 -0.17 1.35 17.34
CA MET A 42 -0.28 0.41 16.22
C MET A 42 -1.75 0.14 15.84
N GLU A 43 -2.61 -0.07 16.82
CA GLU A 43 -4.04 -0.30 16.58
C GLU A 43 -4.68 0.92 15.90
N ILE A 44 -4.49 2.12 16.42
CA ILE A 44 -5.05 3.36 15.86
C ILE A 44 -4.52 3.58 14.44
N HIS A 45 -3.23 3.42 14.24
CA HIS A 45 -2.58 3.63 12.93
C HIS A 45 -3.09 2.65 11.87
N HIS A 46 -3.33 1.39 12.24
CA HIS A 46 -3.86 0.39 11.32
C HIS A 46 -5.40 0.47 11.20
N SER A 47 -6.13 0.25 12.31
CA SER A 47 -7.58 0.02 12.29
C SER A 47 -8.41 1.28 12.05
N LYS A 48 -7.83 2.49 12.28
CA LYS A 48 -8.51 3.77 12.07
C LYS A 48 -7.89 4.55 10.91
N HIS A 49 -6.60 4.85 11.00
CA HIS A 49 -5.95 5.74 10.03
C HIS A 49 -5.82 5.07 8.65
N HIS A 50 -5.26 3.87 8.57
CA HIS A 50 -5.18 3.13 7.29
C HIS A 50 -6.58 2.76 6.77
N GLN A 51 -7.48 2.28 7.64
CA GLN A 51 -8.86 1.97 7.25
C GLN A 51 -9.58 3.18 6.64
N ALA A 52 -9.32 4.40 7.10
CA ALA A 52 -9.92 5.59 6.52
C ALA A 52 -9.51 5.79 5.06
N TYR A 53 -8.24 5.56 4.70
CA TYR A 53 -7.80 5.59 3.30
C TYR A 53 -8.53 4.55 2.44
N VAL A 54 -8.67 3.32 2.94
CA VAL A 54 -9.41 2.25 2.23
C VAL A 54 -10.86 2.64 2.00
N THR A 55 -11.53 3.11 3.03
CA THR A 55 -12.95 3.50 2.97
C THR A 55 -13.16 4.65 2.00
N ASN A 56 -12.34 5.70 2.08
CA ASN A 56 -12.45 6.88 1.24
C ASN A 56 -12.09 6.57 -0.21
N LEU A 57 -11.11 5.70 -0.46
CA LEU A 57 -10.76 5.25 -1.80
C LEU A 57 -11.94 4.52 -2.44
N ASN A 58 -12.49 3.51 -1.77
CA ASN A 58 -13.63 2.75 -2.28
C ASN A 58 -14.82 3.67 -2.57
N LYS A 59 -15.12 4.62 -1.67
CA LYS A 59 -16.17 5.61 -1.89
C LYS A 59 -15.90 6.48 -3.11
N ALA A 60 -14.66 6.89 -3.35
CA ALA A 60 -14.30 7.74 -4.49
C ALA A 60 -14.32 6.98 -5.82
N LEU A 61 -14.14 5.68 -5.83
CA LEU A 61 -14.13 4.83 -7.02
C LEU A 61 -15.52 4.33 -7.39
N ALA A 62 -16.43 4.20 -6.43
CA ALA A 62 -17.76 3.62 -6.62
C ALA A 62 -18.54 4.28 -7.78
N GLY A 63 -19.03 3.44 -8.70
CA GLY A 63 -19.78 3.88 -9.89
C GLY A 63 -18.94 4.60 -10.96
N THR A 64 -17.62 4.68 -10.80
CA THR A 64 -16.73 5.25 -11.81
C THR A 64 -16.11 4.17 -12.69
N LYS A 65 -15.54 4.57 -13.85
CA LYS A 65 -14.75 3.66 -14.70
C LYS A 65 -13.49 3.12 -14.02
N LEU A 66 -13.07 3.72 -12.92
CA LEU A 66 -11.87 3.35 -12.18
C LEU A 66 -12.15 2.29 -11.10
N GLU A 67 -13.41 1.95 -10.85
CA GLU A 67 -13.82 1.00 -9.82
C GLU A 67 -13.18 -0.39 -9.99
N SER A 68 -12.93 -0.80 -11.25
CA SER A 68 -12.28 -2.06 -11.58
C SER A 68 -10.75 -2.01 -11.65
N PHE A 69 -10.14 -0.83 -11.39
CA PHE A 69 -8.68 -0.66 -11.50
C PHE A 69 -7.97 -1.28 -10.30
N SER A 70 -6.84 -1.95 -10.60
CA SER A 70 -5.89 -2.37 -9.58
C SER A 70 -5.18 -1.16 -8.95
N MET A 71 -4.57 -1.35 -7.77
CA MET A 71 -3.76 -0.31 -7.12
C MET A 71 -2.67 0.23 -8.05
N ASN A 72 -1.96 -0.65 -8.76
CA ASN A 72 -0.92 -0.23 -9.72
C ASN A 72 -1.48 0.66 -10.83
N GLN A 73 -2.64 0.32 -11.40
CA GLN A 73 -3.29 1.16 -12.42
C GLN A 73 -3.73 2.53 -11.89
N LEU A 74 -4.16 2.60 -10.63
CA LEU A 74 -4.49 3.88 -10.00
C LEU A 74 -3.25 4.75 -9.78
N LEU A 75 -2.12 4.14 -9.38
CA LEU A 75 -0.88 4.84 -9.05
C LEU A 75 -0.06 5.23 -10.28
N MET A 76 -0.07 4.45 -11.36
CA MET A 76 0.66 4.76 -12.60
C MET A 76 0.31 6.14 -13.16
N ASP A 77 -0.96 6.52 -13.08
CA ASP A 77 -1.47 7.80 -13.58
C ASP A 77 -1.91 8.74 -12.44
N ALA A 78 -1.29 8.62 -11.27
CA ALA A 78 -1.73 9.33 -10.06
C ALA A 78 -1.79 10.86 -10.24
N SER A 79 -0.90 11.45 -11.06
CA SER A 79 -0.90 12.89 -11.36
C SER A 79 -2.13 13.36 -12.15
N PHE A 80 -2.80 12.46 -12.86
CA PHE A 80 -4.02 12.74 -13.63
C PHE A 80 -5.30 12.36 -12.88
N ARG A 81 -5.20 11.80 -11.67
CA ARG A 81 -6.35 11.46 -10.82
C ARG A 81 -6.79 12.68 -10.01
N SER A 82 -8.05 12.67 -9.58
CA SER A 82 -8.51 13.65 -8.59
C SER A 82 -7.69 13.51 -7.30
N ASP A 83 -7.55 14.60 -6.56
CA ASP A 83 -6.81 14.62 -5.29
C ASP A 83 -7.32 13.57 -4.30
N VAL A 84 -8.65 13.34 -4.29
CA VAL A 84 -9.27 12.33 -3.42
C VAL A 84 -8.78 10.93 -3.78
N ILE A 85 -8.80 10.55 -5.05
CA ILE A 85 -8.32 9.22 -5.49
C ILE A 85 -6.82 9.12 -5.29
N ARG A 86 -6.04 10.09 -5.75
CA ARG A 86 -4.58 10.11 -5.61
C ARG A 86 -4.14 9.95 -4.15
N ASN A 87 -4.70 10.77 -3.27
CA ASN A 87 -4.28 10.80 -1.87
C ASN A 87 -4.71 9.53 -1.13
N ASN A 88 -5.91 8.99 -1.40
CA ASN A 88 -6.37 7.80 -0.71
C ASN A 88 -5.75 6.51 -1.29
N ALA A 89 -5.52 6.42 -2.60
CA ALA A 89 -4.77 5.30 -3.20
C ALA A 89 -3.32 5.31 -2.72
N GLY A 90 -2.64 6.45 -2.75
CA GLY A 90 -1.28 6.60 -2.23
C GLY A 90 -1.19 6.30 -0.74
N GLY A 91 -2.15 6.77 0.07
CA GLY A 91 -2.22 6.48 1.49
C GLY A 91 -2.40 4.99 1.76
N HIS A 92 -3.33 4.33 1.08
CA HIS A 92 -3.54 2.89 1.22
C HIS A 92 -2.28 2.09 0.80
N TYR A 93 -1.70 2.39 -0.35
CA TYR A 93 -0.48 1.72 -0.84
C TYR A 93 0.70 1.88 0.13
N ASN A 94 0.97 3.09 0.56
CA ASN A 94 2.09 3.38 1.46
C ASN A 94 1.95 2.66 2.81
N HIS A 95 0.75 2.65 3.40
CA HIS A 95 0.52 1.93 4.64
C HIS A 95 0.63 0.41 4.45
N SER A 96 0.13 -0.13 3.34
CA SER A 96 0.27 -1.56 3.05
C SER A 96 1.74 -1.97 2.99
N LEU A 97 2.56 -1.23 2.24
CA LEU A 97 4.01 -1.47 2.18
C LEU A 97 4.69 -1.28 3.54
N PHE A 98 4.28 -0.27 4.31
CA PHE A 98 4.85 -0.03 5.64
C PHE A 98 4.64 -1.23 6.57
N TRP A 99 3.46 -1.83 6.56
CA TRP A 99 3.21 -3.02 7.36
C TRP A 99 4.03 -4.23 6.94
N GLU A 100 4.30 -4.39 5.64
CA GLU A 100 5.12 -5.48 5.11
C GLU A 100 6.61 -5.35 5.48
N ILE A 101 7.14 -4.12 5.52
CA ILE A 101 8.56 -3.87 5.85
C ILE A 101 8.82 -3.70 7.34
N LEU A 102 7.78 -3.47 8.14
CA LEU A 102 7.91 -3.30 9.59
C LEU A 102 7.94 -4.66 10.27
N ALA A 103 9.04 -4.95 10.99
CA ALA A 103 9.20 -6.19 11.72
C ALA A 103 9.58 -5.94 13.19
N PRO A 104 9.08 -6.76 14.13
CA PRO A 104 9.57 -6.77 15.51
C PRO A 104 11.07 -6.99 15.55
N LYS A 105 11.74 -6.49 16.59
CA LYS A 105 13.20 -6.52 16.68
C LYS A 105 13.80 -7.93 16.57
N ASP A 106 13.15 -8.92 17.12
CA ASP A 106 13.57 -10.33 17.09
C ASP A 106 13.25 -11.05 15.76
N LYS A 107 12.49 -10.40 14.87
CA LYS A 107 12.08 -10.90 13.55
C LYS A 107 12.75 -10.18 12.38
N GLN A 108 13.65 -9.26 12.65
CA GLN A 108 14.36 -8.53 11.61
C GLN A 108 15.28 -9.48 10.82
N SER A 109 15.24 -9.37 9.50
CA SER A 109 16.14 -10.11 8.61
C SER A 109 17.55 -9.52 8.64
N THR A 110 18.53 -10.34 8.32
CA THR A 110 19.90 -9.87 8.09
C THR A 110 19.99 -9.02 6.83
N ILE A 111 20.82 -7.98 6.90
CA ILE A 111 21.07 -7.12 5.74
C ILE A 111 21.80 -7.93 4.66
N GLN A 112 21.29 -7.89 3.44
CA GLN A 112 21.91 -8.58 2.30
C GLN A 112 23.18 -7.83 1.87
N ALA A 113 24.26 -8.58 1.58
CA ALA A 113 25.54 -7.99 1.19
C ALA A 113 25.46 -7.08 -0.04
N SER A 114 24.62 -7.42 -1.03
CA SER A 114 24.39 -6.57 -2.21
C SER A 114 23.76 -5.23 -1.86
N PHE A 115 22.79 -5.22 -0.94
CA PHE A 115 22.17 -4.00 -0.46
C PHE A 115 23.16 -3.16 0.35
N GLU A 116 23.93 -3.79 1.26
CA GLU A 116 24.96 -3.10 2.03
C GLU A 116 26.00 -2.45 1.11
N ALA A 117 26.50 -3.17 0.10
CA ALA A 117 27.44 -2.64 -0.88
C ALA A 117 26.87 -1.44 -1.64
N ALA A 118 25.61 -1.48 -2.06
CA ALA A 118 24.94 -0.36 -2.72
C ALA A 118 24.81 0.86 -1.79
N VAL A 119 24.46 0.64 -0.53
CA VAL A 119 24.40 1.71 0.48
C VAL A 119 25.77 2.32 0.74
N LEU A 120 26.81 1.52 0.86
CA LEU A 120 28.19 2.00 1.06
C LEU A 120 28.65 2.83 -0.14
N ALA A 121 28.34 2.38 -1.36
CA ALA A 121 28.70 3.12 -2.59
C ALA A 121 27.99 4.48 -2.68
N GLN A 122 26.70 4.56 -2.29
CA GLN A 122 25.90 5.77 -2.46
C GLN A 122 25.98 6.72 -1.28
N TYR A 123 26.04 6.20 -0.05
CA TYR A 123 25.91 6.97 1.20
C TYR A 123 27.19 6.93 2.07
N GLY A 124 28.16 6.08 1.74
CA GLY A 124 29.38 5.89 2.52
C GLY A 124 29.20 5.05 3.79
N SER A 125 28.00 4.96 4.36
CA SER A 125 27.69 4.12 5.51
C SER A 125 26.19 3.91 5.71
N MET A 126 25.81 2.85 6.44
CA MET A 126 24.42 2.64 6.87
C MET A 126 23.90 3.77 7.77
N ASP A 127 24.74 4.37 8.59
CA ASP A 127 24.34 5.49 9.45
C ASP A 127 24.07 6.76 8.64
N SER A 128 24.81 6.99 7.55
CA SER A 128 24.55 8.09 6.63
C SER A 128 23.21 7.91 5.90
N LEU A 129 22.88 6.68 5.47
CA LEU A 129 21.55 6.36 4.91
C LEU A 129 20.45 6.64 5.93
N LYS A 130 20.59 6.15 7.17
CA LYS A 130 19.60 6.38 8.24
C LYS A 130 19.39 7.88 8.48
N LYS A 131 20.47 8.66 8.55
CA LYS A 131 20.39 10.13 8.70
C LYS A 131 19.64 10.77 7.52
N ALA A 132 19.92 10.35 6.28
CA ALA A 132 19.26 10.89 5.09
C ALA A 132 17.75 10.59 5.11
N ILE A 133 17.34 9.36 5.43
CA ILE A 133 15.92 8.99 5.54
C ILE A 133 15.25 9.77 6.68
N THR A 134 15.88 9.85 7.84
CA THR A 134 15.38 10.61 9.00
C THR A 134 15.18 12.09 8.63
N GLN A 135 16.15 12.70 7.96
CA GLN A 135 16.07 14.08 7.50
C GLN A 135 14.90 14.26 6.51
N ALA A 136 14.80 13.40 5.50
CA ALA A 136 13.71 13.45 4.52
C ALA A 136 12.33 13.30 5.16
N ALA A 137 12.20 12.39 6.14
CA ALA A 137 10.95 12.16 6.86
C ALA A 137 10.58 13.34 7.79
N SER A 138 11.53 13.84 8.57
CA SER A 138 11.28 14.88 9.57
C SER A 138 11.03 16.26 8.98
N THR A 139 11.56 16.55 7.79
CA THR A 139 11.35 17.82 7.08
C THR A 139 10.16 17.80 6.12
N ARG A 140 9.50 16.65 5.95
CA ARG A 140 8.31 16.56 5.11
C ARG A 140 7.17 17.34 5.71
N PHE A 141 6.79 18.43 5.06
CA PHE A 141 5.66 19.27 5.50
C PHE A 141 4.33 18.54 5.40
N GLY A 142 3.53 18.53 6.45
CA GLY A 142 2.28 17.79 6.54
C GLY A 142 2.50 16.28 6.71
N SER A 143 1.47 15.48 6.43
CA SER A 143 1.60 14.02 6.39
C SER A 143 2.29 13.59 5.10
N GLY A 144 3.16 12.58 5.17
CA GLY A 144 3.87 12.06 4.00
C GLY A 144 4.82 10.94 4.33
N TRP A 145 5.62 10.56 3.34
CA TRP A 145 6.52 9.41 3.39
C TRP A 145 7.89 9.77 2.86
N ALA A 146 8.92 9.20 3.48
CA ALA A 146 10.28 9.16 2.94
C ALA A 146 10.53 7.77 2.34
N TRP A 147 11.14 7.75 1.15
CA TRP A 147 11.37 6.54 0.38
C TRP A 147 12.85 6.34 0.08
N LEU A 148 13.30 5.10 0.17
CA LEU A 148 14.52 4.64 -0.49
C LEU A 148 14.11 3.92 -1.77
N ILE A 149 14.62 4.38 -2.89
CA ILE A 149 14.32 3.81 -4.21
C ILE A 149 15.60 3.43 -4.94
N VAL A 150 15.51 2.45 -5.83
CA VAL A 150 16.56 2.14 -6.80
C VAL A 150 16.10 2.70 -8.14
N THR A 151 16.93 3.54 -8.76
CA THR A 151 16.65 4.11 -10.09
C THR A 151 17.11 3.16 -11.19
N PRO A 152 16.50 3.22 -12.40
CA PRO A 152 16.89 2.34 -13.53
C PRO A 152 18.34 2.43 -13.95
N ASP A 153 19.00 3.54 -13.65
CA ASP A 153 20.38 3.84 -14.07
C ASP A 153 21.43 3.27 -13.12
N LYS A 154 21.03 2.48 -12.11
CA LYS A 154 21.95 1.93 -11.09
C LYS A 154 21.76 0.44 -10.89
#